data_7c2c992290993b6f20b8bf0ddab9096f
#
_entry.id   7c2c992290993b6f20b8bf0ddab9096f
#
_cell.length_a   1.000
_cell.length_b   1.000
_cell.length_c   1.000
_cell.angle_alpha   90.00
_cell.angle_beta   90.00
_cell.angle_gamma   90.00
#
_symmetry.space_group_name_H-M   'P 1'
#
loop_
_entity.id
_entity.type
_entity.pdbx_description
1 polymer ?
#
loop_
_entity_poly.entity_id
_entity_poly.type
_entity_poly.pdbx_seq_one_letter_code
_entity_poly.pdbx_strand_id
1 'polypeptide(L)'
;MKKIAIFSDGWGRKTTYMRCQGLYDRAKELDEDIAIHRFNCYGTWSHDNKYNQGEYNIFSLPLMECFDAVVIECNNTIDKIVLDRVYNSCRNLDIPIIDLTRDTGEFYYVGLNNKDAIIQQVEHLYNSHNCRSFVYVGGPEFNYENQSRELGFCEAMERYGIPVTDNMIYNGSWDIGCGKRAFDWIKENWDELPDAVVCANDAIAAGLCDEAEKCELAIPNDLKVTGFDNVDIATYFAPQISTTRHNYIQIGRIAMDIIEDAWNGKSHETCTLIEAKMSPAESCGCPSRGFVDNRRFMRRLVMKNEQNEYLNEQMALFEAGISDCKDFESVFMNVTEYISQMGCEGVFIVVDDRLYSASGDVEFAVSGYDRKHEMVVCAIEDGRLMHFPTFSHFEKHIDEFGRDSVYVYTPIHFRDKTIGYTIVKNTVFVEENSTFFNIQSIFTRKLEDLYNQSIIHDVNNKLKAVYNRDPLTGLYNRLAYTQYLEPEYEKYRQDNRVCAISFFDVDDFKNINDSHGHKYGDEVLRTIAVILDSNKPDGGIVYRFGGDEFVVFFPDATTEKIYKFQKNIESELMQSDIEISMGSVIIDPLTDIELDDYMILADEKMYEIKSEKKRKQL
;
A
#
# COMPACT_ATOMS: atom_id res chain seq x y z
N MET A 1 -23.98 -4.68 22.26
CA MET A 1 -23.29 -5.29 21.10
C MET A 1 -21.92 -5.72 21.54
N LYS A 2 -21.56 -6.99 21.37
CA LYS A 2 -20.21 -7.53 21.63
C LYS A 2 -19.32 -7.33 20.43
N LYS A 3 -18.03 -7.07 20.63
CA LYS A 3 -17.05 -6.84 19.56
C LYS A 3 -15.90 -7.84 19.66
N ILE A 4 -15.59 -8.50 18.55
CA ILE A 4 -14.49 -9.47 18.43
C ILE A 4 -13.46 -8.91 17.46
N ALA A 5 -12.19 -8.81 17.90
CA ALA A 5 -11.08 -8.52 17.02
C ALA A 5 -10.48 -9.83 16.47
N ILE A 6 -10.23 -9.90 15.17
CA ILE A 6 -9.49 -11.00 14.55
C ILE A 6 -8.23 -10.42 13.90
N PHE A 7 -7.06 -10.90 14.30
CA PHE A 7 -5.81 -10.67 13.59
C PHE A 7 -5.61 -11.82 12.61
N SER A 8 -5.49 -11.52 11.31
CA SER A 8 -5.31 -12.56 10.30
C SER A 8 -4.32 -12.16 9.21
N ASP A 9 -3.65 -13.14 8.65
CA ASP A 9 -2.74 -12.95 7.53
C ASP A 9 -3.07 -13.87 6.35
N GLY A 10 -2.78 -13.36 5.14
CA GLY A 10 -3.01 -14.07 3.89
C GLY A 10 -4.36 -13.79 3.23
N TRP A 11 -4.34 -13.69 1.91
CA TRP A 11 -5.51 -13.53 1.05
C TRP A 11 -5.71 -14.78 0.19
N GLY A 12 -7.00 -15.14 -0.05
CA GLY A 12 -7.33 -16.29 -0.89
C GLY A 12 -6.89 -17.64 -0.32
N ARG A 13 -6.60 -17.72 0.99
CA ARG A 13 -6.23 -18.97 1.67
C ARG A 13 -7.47 -19.64 2.20
N LYS A 14 -7.83 -20.76 1.58
CA LYS A 14 -9.03 -21.52 1.91
C LYS A 14 -9.09 -21.94 3.38
N THR A 15 -7.97 -22.24 4.01
CA THR A 15 -7.90 -22.65 5.43
C THR A 15 -8.27 -21.53 6.38
N THR A 16 -7.67 -20.34 6.21
CA THR A 16 -7.98 -19.12 6.99
C THR A 16 -9.44 -18.73 6.80
N TYR A 17 -9.93 -18.72 5.55
CA TYR A 17 -11.33 -18.45 5.24
C TYR A 17 -12.27 -19.41 5.98
N MET A 18 -12.02 -20.72 5.92
CA MET A 18 -12.89 -21.72 6.58
C MET A 18 -12.91 -21.58 8.10
N ARG A 19 -11.80 -21.23 8.75
CA ARG A 19 -11.75 -20.93 10.18
C ARG A 19 -12.59 -19.71 10.53
N CYS A 20 -12.37 -18.60 9.81
CA CYS A 20 -13.15 -17.38 10.00
C CYS A 20 -14.64 -17.61 9.73
N GLN A 21 -14.99 -18.35 8.66
CA GLN A 21 -16.39 -18.68 8.33
C GLN A 21 -17.07 -19.47 9.45
N GLY A 22 -16.37 -20.45 10.04
CA GLY A 22 -16.89 -21.21 11.17
C GLY A 22 -17.22 -20.31 12.38
N LEU A 23 -16.38 -19.34 12.66
CA LEU A 23 -16.59 -18.36 13.72
C LEU A 23 -17.78 -17.43 13.40
N TYR A 24 -17.86 -16.92 12.16
CA TYR A 24 -18.97 -16.08 11.70
C TYR A 24 -20.31 -16.81 11.74
N ASP A 25 -20.36 -18.06 11.25
CA ASP A 25 -21.57 -18.86 11.24
C ASP A 25 -22.07 -19.11 12.66
N ARG A 26 -21.15 -19.43 13.58
CA ARG A 26 -21.52 -19.70 14.96
C ARG A 26 -21.94 -18.41 15.70
N ALA A 27 -21.28 -17.28 15.45
CA ALA A 27 -21.66 -15.99 16.00
C ALA A 27 -23.09 -15.61 15.61
N LYS A 28 -23.50 -15.84 14.35
CA LYS A 28 -24.87 -15.59 13.86
C LYS A 28 -25.93 -16.51 14.49
N GLU A 29 -25.54 -17.68 15.01
CA GLU A 29 -26.45 -18.60 15.69
C GLU A 29 -26.72 -18.21 17.13
N LEU A 30 -25.90 -17.31 17.70
CA LEU A 30 -26.09 -16.81 19.06
C LEU A 30 -27.18 -15.75 19.10
N ASP A 31 -27.89 -15.67 20.24
CA ASP A 31 -28.96 -14.67 20.45
C ASP A 31 -28.37 -13.35 21.02
N GLU A 32 -27.19 -12.96 20.51
CA GLU A 32 -26.46 -11.75 20.91
C GLU A 32 -26.05 -10.95 19.66
N ASP A 33 -26.10 -9.62 19.75
CA ASP A 33 -25.57 -8.72 18.72
C ASP A 33 -24.03 -8.76 18.75
N ILE A 34 -23.39 -9.33 17.72
CA ILE A 34 -21.93 -9.48 17.64
C ILE A 34 -21.41 -8.78 16.38
N ALA A 35 -20.43 -7.88 16.55
CA ALA A 35 -19.68 -7.30 15.46
C ALA A 35 -18.26 -7.90 15.43
N ILE A 36 -17.81 -8.33 14.24
CA ILE A 36 -16.52 -8.95 14.05
C ILE A 36 -15.65 -8.02 13.22
N HIS A 37 -14.48 -7.66 13.77
CA HIS A 37 -13.50 -6.77 13.16
C HIS A 37 -12.26 -7.56 12.81
N ARG A 38 -12.08 -7.88 11.54
CA ARG A 38 -10.93 -8.63 11.04
C ARG A 38 -9.88 -7.69 10.48
N PHE A 39 -8.74 -7.59 11.16
CA PHE A 39 -7.56 -6.86 10.74
C PHE A 39 -6.69 -7.80 9.92
N ASN A 40 -6.67 -7.60 8.59
CA ASN A 40 -6.08 -8.54 7.65
C ASN A 40 -4.99 -7.91 6.81
N CYS A 41 -3.88 -8.59 6.66
CA CYS A 41 -2.77 -8.23 5.78
C CYS A 41 -2.47 -9.35 4.79
N TYR A 42 -1.69 -9.06 3.75
CA TYR A 42 -1.20 -10.13 2.86
C TYR A 42 -0.08 -10.95 3.49
N GLY A 43 0.63 -10.38 4.43
CA GLY A 43 1.76 -11.00 5.10
C GLY A 43 3.09 -10.79 4.35
N THR A 44 4.03 -11.69 4.52
CA THR A 44 5.34 -11.62 3.86
C THR A 44 5.24 -12.18 2.44
N TRP A 45 5.22 -11.30 1.44
CA TRP A 45 5.14 -11.69 0.04
C TRP A 45 6.14 -10.95 -0.85
N SER A 46 6.60 -9.77 -0.42
CA SER A 46 7.56 -8.96 -1.16
C SER A 46 8.99 -9.28 -0.75
N HIS A 47 9.92 -9.16 -1.71
CA HIS A 47 11.36 -9.16 -1.41
C HIS A 47 11.80 -7.88 -0.68
N ASP A 48 10.99 -6.82 -0.72
CA ASP A 48 11.19 -5.59 0.04
C ASP A 48 10.58 -5.71 1.44
N ASN A 49 11.42 -5.87 2.45
CA ASN A 49 10.99 -5.98 3.85
C ASN A 49 10.20 -4.75 4.33
N LYS A 50 10.46 -3.56 3.77
CA LYS A 50 9.70 -2.36 4.11
C LYS A 50 8.24 -2.45 3.65
N TYR A 51 8.02 -3.08 2.49
CA TYR A 51 6.67 -3.31 1.99
C TYR A 51 5.91 -4.28 2.91
N ASN A 52 6.55 -5.38 3.30
CA ASN A 52 5.96 -6.34 4.24
C ASN A 52 5.67 -5.68 5.61
N GLN A 53 6.54 -4.76 6.07
CA GLN A 53 6.30 -4.00 7.30
C GLN A 53 5.03 -3.11 7.19
N GLY A 54 4.81 -2.47 6.04
CA GLY A 54 3.60 -1.69 5.77
C GLY A 54 2.34 -2.54 5.86
N GLU A 55 2.35 -3.77 5.31
CA GLU A 55 1.26 -4.73 5.45
C GLU A 55 0.94 -5.04 6.92
N TYR A 56 1.96 -5.35 7.71
CA TYR A 56 1.79 -5.71 9.11
C TYR A 56 1.36 -4.55 10.03
N ASN A 57 1.46 -3.30 9.58
CA ASN A 57 1.03 -2.16 10.39
C ASN A 57 -0.46 -2.21 10.73
N ILE A 58 -1.29 -2.91 9.94
CA ILE A 58 -2.73 -3.10 10.23
C ILE A 58 -2.98 -3.70 11.61
N PHE A 59 -2.06 -4.52 12.12
CA PHE A 59 -2.16 -5.13 13.45
C PHE A 59 -1.97 -4.13 14.59
N SER A 60 -1.54 -2.92 14.31
CA SER A 60 -1.44 -1.83 15.28
C SER A 60 -2.67 -0.90 15.24
N LEU A 61 -3.61 -1.15 14.33
CA LEU A 61 -4.82 -0.32 14.19
C LEU A 61 -5.82 -0.52 15.33
N PRO A 62 -6.14 -1.74 15.84
CA PRO A 62 -7.21 -1.90 16.80
C PRO A 62 -6.89 -1.24 18.16
N LEU A 63 -7.89 -0.54 18.73
CA LEU A 63 -7.92 -0.12 20.13
C LEU A 63 -8.43 -1.30 20.97
N MET A 64 -7.51 -2.05 21.56
CA MET A 64 -7.81 -3.33 22.20
C MET A 64 -8.83 -3.23 23.34
N GLU A 65 -8.90 -2.07 24.02
CA GLU A 65 -9.89 -1.78 25.06
C GLU A 65 -11.34 -1.69 24.55
N CYS A 66 -11.54 -1.62 23.23
CA CYS A 66 -12.86 -1.57 22.61
C CYS A 66 -13.46 -2.95 22.31
N PHE A 67 -12.70 -4.03 22.53
CA PHE A 67 -13.11 -5.38 22.16
C PHE A 67 -13.44 -6.25 23.38
N ASP A 68 -14.39 -7.17 23.19
CA ASP A 68 -14.85 -8.13 24.21
C ASP A 68 -14.18 -9.51 24.05
N ALA A 69 -13.53 -9.76 22.92
CA ALA A 69 -12.73 -10.96 22.66
C ALA A 69 -11.71 -10.73 21.53
N VAL A 70 -10.68 -11.57 21.49
CA VAL A 70 -9.65 -11.55 20.44
C VAL A 70 -9.44 -12.94 19.87
N VAL A 71 -9.26 -13.02 18.54
CA VAL A 71 -8.85 -14.25 17.84
C VAL A 71 -7.58 -13.96 17.06
N ILE A 72 -6.56 -14.81 17.18
CA ILE A 72 -5.28 -14.71 16.50
C ILE A 72 -5.20 -15.83 15.45
N GLU A 73 -5.19 -15.49 14.15
CA GLU A 73 -5.10 -16.42 13.02
C GLU A 73 -3.96 -15.97 12.09
N CYS A 74 -2.72 -15.94 12.60
CA CYS A 74 -1.53 -15.47 11.91
C CYS A 74 -0.59 -16.61 11.48
N ASN A 75 -1.15 -17.65 10.84
CA ASN A 75 -0.43 -18.87 10.47
C ASN A 75 0.67 -18.69 9.42
N ASN A 76 0.69 -17.54 8.74
CA ASN A 76 1.64 -17.27 7.65
C ASN A 76 2.62 -16.15 8.01
N THR A 77 2.52 -15.57 9.21
CA THR A 77 3.44 -14.53 9.67
C THR A 77 4.81 -15.13 9.96
N ILE A 78 5.78 -14.82 9.10
CA ILE A 78 7.17 -15.26 9.21
C ILE A 78 7.92 -14.42 10.25
N ASP A 79 7.56 -13.15 10.38
CA ASP A 79 8.25 -12.19 11.24
C ASP A 79 7.83 -12.38 12.71
N LYS A 80 8.76 -12.94 13.50
CA LYS A 80 8.54 -13.15 14.94
C LYS A 80 8.29 -11.84 15.70
N ILE A 81 8.90 -10.72 15.27
CA ILE A 81 8.72 -9.41 15.94
C ILE A 81 7.28 -8.94 15.79
N VAL A 82 6.70 -9.13 14.61
CA VAL A 82 5.29 -8.81 14.34
C VAL A 82 4.38 -9.66 15.21
N LEU A 83 4.61 -10.96 15.22
CA LEU A 83 3.79 -11.89 15.99
C LEU A 83 3.90 -11.62 17.51
N ASP A 84 5.11 -11.38 18.02
CA ASP A 84 5.32 -10.99 19.42
C ASP A 84 4.62 -9.67 19.77
N ARG A 85 4.52 -8.72 18.82
CA ARG A 85 3.76 -7.48 19.00
C ARG A 85 2.27 -7.76 19.18
N VAL A 86 1.68 -8.63 18.35
CA VAL A 86 0.28 -9.05 18.48
C VAL A 86 0.05 -9.71 19.85
N TYR A 87 0.88 -10.67 20.23
CA TYR A 87 0.75 -11.32 21.53
C TYR A 87 0.90 -10.35 22.71
N ASN A 88 1.87 -9.43 22.64
CA ASN A 88 2.07 -8.40 23.67
C ASN A 88 0.86 -7.46 23.80
N SER A 89 0.18 -7.14 22.71
CA SER A 89 -1.03 -6.31 22.76
C SER A 89 -2.20 -7.02 23.46
N CYS A 90 -2.17 -8.35 23.51
CA CYS A 90 -3.22 -9.18 24.11
C CYS A 90 -2.96 -9.53 25.60
N ARG A 91 -1.70 -9.63 26.02
CA ARG A 91 -1.32 -10.22 27.35
C ARG A 91 -1.94 -9.59 28.59
N ASN A 92 -2.29 -8.32 28.54
CA ASN A 92 -2.82 -7.61 29.72
C ASN A 92 -4.33 -7.33 29.62
N LEU A 93 -5.02 -8.00 28.71
CA LEU A 93 -6.46 -7.84 28.52
C LEU A 93 -7.21 -8.83 29.41
N ASP A 94 -8.27 -8.36 30.05
CA ASP A 94 -9.18 -9.21 30.83
C ASP A 94 -10.38 -9.66 29.99
N ILE A 95 -10.08 -10.22 28.81
CA ILE A 95 -11.07 -10.73 27.85
C ILE A 95 -10.58 -12.08 27.29
N PRO A 96 -11.48 -12.94 26.79
CA PRO A 96 -11.06 -14.19 26.16
C PRO A 96 -10.22 -13.96 24.92
N ILE A 97 -9.08 -14.66 24.84
CA ILE A 97 -8.15 -14.63 23.70
C ILE A 97 -8.02 -16.05 23.18
N ILE A 98 -8.33 -16.24 21.91
CA ILE A 98 -8.26 -17.53 21.22
C ILE A 98 -7.12 -17.49 20.22
N ASP A 99 -6.17 -18.39 20.35
CA ASP A 99 -5.08 -18.57 19.40
C ASP A 99 -5.39 -19.74 18.46
N LEU A 100 -5.48 -19.47 17.16
CA LEU A 100 -5.62 -20.47 16.09
C LEU A 100 -4.30 -20.70 15.36
N THR A 101 -3.25 -19.98 15.75
CA THR A 101 -1.92 -20.03 15.12
C THR A 101 -1.05 -21.10 15.76
N ARG A 102 -0.89 -21.06 17.09
CA ARG A 102 -0.03 -21.98 17.83
C ARG A 102 -0.44 -22.08 19.31
N ASP A 103 -0.15 -23.22 19.90
CA ASP A 103 -0.28 -23.38 21.34
C ASP A 103 0.91 -22.76 22.08
N THR A 104 0.69 -21.64 22.73
CA THR A 104 1.69 -20.97 23.57
C THR A 104 1.51 -21.29 25.05
N GLY A 105 0.39 -21.93 25.42
CA GLY A 105 -0.02 -22.10 26.81
C GLY A 105 -0.46 -20.81 27.52
N GLU A 106 -0.41 -19.65 26.83
CA GLU A 106 -0.81 -18.34 27.41
C GLU A 106 -2.31 -18.05 27.18
N PHE A 107 -2.86 -18.52 26.05
CA PHE A 107 -4.23 -18.27 25.61
C PHE A 107 -4.95 -19.59 25.33
N TYR A 108 -6.26 -19.52 25.08
CA TYR A 108 -7.00 -20.68 24.59
C TYR A 108 -6.53 -21.05 23.19
N TYR A 109 -6.03 -22.25 23.00
CA TYR A 109 -5.63 -22.74 21.69
C TYR A 109 -6.69 -23.66 21.10
N VAL A 110 -7.04 -23.46 19.82
CA VAL A 110 -7.90 -24.38 19.06
C VAL A 110 -7.21 -24.72 17.74
N GLY A 111 -6.88 -25.98 17.53
CA GLY A 111 -6.17 -26.43 16.33
C GLY A 111 -6.45 -27.88 15.95
N LEU A 112 -5.72 -28.37 14.95
CA LEU A 112 -5.78 -29.77 14.53
C LEU A 112 -4.80 -30.62 15.33
N ASN A 113 -5.18 -31.87 15.58
CA ASN A 113 -4.23 -32.89 16.05
C ASN A 113 -3.33 -33.36 14.89
N ASN A 114 -2.45 -32.44 14.45
CA ASN A 114 -1.54 -32.64 13.33
C ASN A 114 -0.60 -33.83 13.55
N LYS A 115 -0.09 -33.95 14.77
CA LYS A 115 0.88 -34.99 15.15
C LYS A 115 0.29 -36.38 15.00
N ASP A 116 -0.86 -36.64 15.63
CA ASP A 116 -1.49 -37.98 15.55
C ASP A 116 -1.97 -38.30 14.14
N ALA A 117 -2.34 -37.32 13.35
CA ALA A 117 -2.75 -37.52 11.97
C ALA A 117 -1.60 -38.04 11.08
N ILE A 118 -0.37 -37.52 11.26
CA ILE A 118 0.82 -38.04 10.54
C ILE A 118 1.24 -39.40 11.07
N ILE A 119 1.15 -39.63 12.38
CA ILE A 119 1.39 -40.97 12.95
C ILE A 119 0.46 -42.00 12.29
N GLN A 120 -0.85 -41.71 12.15
CA GLN A 120 -1.79 -42.58 11.46
C GLN A 120 -1.38 -42.89 10.02
N GLN A 121 -0.87 -41.88 9.27
CA GLN A 121 -0.40 -42.11 7.89
C GLN A 121 0.79 -43.05 7.84
N VAL A 122 1.80 -42.81 8.68
CA VAL A 122 2.99 -43.72 8.75
C VAL A 122 2.60 -45.12 9.20
N GLU A 123 1.76 -45.24 10.24
CA GLU A 123 1.24 -46.52 10.72
C GLU A 123 0.51 -47.30 9.65
N HIS A 124 -0.31 -46.64 8.84
CA HIS A 124 -1.01 -47.23 7.71
C HIS A 124 -0.03 -47.72 6.64
N LEU A 125 0.94 -46.91 6.23
CA LEU A 125 1.96 -47.26 5.25
C LEU A 125 2.82 -48.43 5.73
N TYR A 126 3.23 -48.43 7.00
CA TYR A 126 4.05 -49.45 7.61
C TYR A 126 3.30 -50.79 7.73
N ASN A 127 2.07 -50.78 8.31
CA ASN A 127 1.32 -51.97 8.63
C ASN A 127 0.55 -52.55 7.44
N SER A 128 -0.04 -51.72 6.58
CA SER A 128 -0.90 -52.18 5.48
C SER A 128 -0.14 -52.37 4.17
N HIS A 129 0.95 -51.63 3.97
CA HIS A 129 1.72 -51.61 2.72
C HIS A 129 3.17 -52.08 2.85
N ASN A 130 3.58 -52.51 4.04
CA ASN A 130 4.94 -52.99 4.35
C ASN A 130 6.06 -51.99 4.01
N CYS A 131 5.80 -50.69 4.04
CA CYS A 131 6.84 -49.67 3.86
C CYS A 131 7.83 -49.71 5.03
N ARG A 132 9.13 -49.55 4.76
CA ARG A 132 10.22 -49.57 5.75
C ARG A 132 11.14 -48.37 5.61
N SER A 133 11.13 -47.68 4.48
CA SER A 133 11.91 -46.49 4.21
C SER A 133 10.94 -45.32 3.90
N PHE A 134 11.17 -44.18 4.54
CA PHE A 134 10.24 -43.06 4.51
C PHE A 134 10.96 -41.73 4.32
N VAL A 135 10.30 -40.80 3.63
CA VAL A 135 10.69 -39.41 3.58
C VAL A 135 9.48 -38.53 3.97
N TYR A 136 9.71 -37.55 4.78
CA TYR A 136 8.74 -36.47 5.06
C TYR A 136 9.04 -35.26 4.20
N VAL A 137 8.02 -34.74 3.53
CA VAL A 137 8.10 -33.50 2.75
C VAL A 137 7.21 -32.46 3.40
N GLY A 138 7.82 -31.53 4.12
CA GLY A 138 7.18 -30.48 4.89
C GLY A 138 6.92 -29.19 4.13
N GLY A 139 6.14 -28.33 4.76
CA GLY A 139 5.97 -26.92 4.41
C GLY A 139 7.09 -26.04 5.01
N PRO A 140 6.85 -24.72 5.20
CA PRO A 140 7.83 -23.84 5.80
C PRO A 140 8.20 -24.27 7.24
N GLU A 141 9.48 -24.31 7.52
CA GLU A 141 10.05 -24.79 8.79
C GLU A 141 9.54 -24.01 10.02
N PHE A 142 9.28 -22.70 9.86
CA PHE A 142 8.77 -21.84 10.94
C PHE A 142 7.29 -22.06 11.26
N ASN A 143 6.53 -22.72 10.40
CA ASN A 143 5.09 -22.90 10.56
C ASN A 143 4.78 -23.97 11.62
N TYR A 144 3.95 -23.59 12.61
CA TYR A 144 3.63 -24.45 13.75
C TYR A 144 2.92 -25.76 13.36
N GLU A 145 2.00 -25.71 12.37
CA GLU A 145 1.33 -26.93 11.89
C GLU A 145 2.34 -27.88 11.21
N ASN A 146 3.29 -27.32 10.41
CA ASN A 146 4.37 -28.13 9.82
C ASN A 146 5.24 -28.77 10.88
N GLN A 147 5.67 -28.00 11.89
CA GLN A 147 6.48 -28.53 13.00
C GLN A 147 5.76 -29.65 13.73
N SER A 148 4.45 -29.50 13.98
CA SER A 148 3.63 -30.53 14.63
C SER A 148 3.51 -31.81 13.76
N ARG A 149 3.39 -31.67 12.44
CA ARG A 149 3.37 -32.78 11.48
C ARG A 149 4.73 -33.50 11.42
N GLU A 150 5.82 -32.75 11.36
CA GLU A 150 7.18 -33.27 11.37
C GLU A 150 7.48 -34.04 12.67
N LEU A 151 7.07 -33.52 13.83
CA LEU A 151 7.15 -34.21 15.11
C LEU A 151 6.38 -35.55 15.09
N GLY A 152 5.18 -35.54 14.47
CA GLY A 152 4.41 -36.79 14.27
C GLY A 152 5.14 -37.80 13.42
N PHE A 153 5.82 -37.38 12.37
CA PHE A 153 6.65 -38.25 11.55
C PHE A 153 7.82 -38.83 12.35
N CYS A 154 8.57 -38.01 13.07
CA CYS A 154 9.69 -38.43 13.90
C CYS A 154 9.25 -39.43 14.97
N GLU A 155 8.13 -39.16 15.67
CA GLU A 155 7.60 -40.10 16.68
C GLU A 155 7.14 -41.42 16.08
N ALA A 156 6.52 -41.39 14.90
CA ALA A 156 6.16 -42.63 14.20
C ALA A 156 7.39 -43.46 13.81
N MET A 157 8.47 -42.80 13.33
CA MET A 157 9.74 -43.50 13.05
C MET A 157 10.33 -44.14 14.30
N GLU A 158 10.32 -43.40 15.43
CA GLU A 158 10.79 -43.96 16.70
C GLU A 158 9.98 -45.18 17.15
N ARG A 159 8.65 -45.14 17.06
CA ARG A 159 7.75 -46.26 17.39
C ARG A 159 8.07 -47.53 16.62
N TYR A 160 8.54 -47.41 15.37
CA TYR A 160 8.92 -48.52 14.51
C TYR A 160 10.42 -48.82 14.53
N GLY A 161 11.19 -48.14 15.37
CA GLY A 161 12.65 -48.36 15.48
C GLY A 161 13.44 -47.94 14.25
N ILE A 162 12.91 -47.03 13.45
CA ILE A 162 13.57 -46.47 12.27
C ILE A 162 14.28 -45.16 12.70
N PRO A 163 15.64 -45.14 12.67
CA PRO A 163 16.36 -43.93 13.05
C PRO A 163 16.13 -42.81 11.99
N VAL A 164 15.73 -41.62 12.44
CA VAL A 164 15.57 -40.46 11.58
C VAL A 164 16.95 -39.90 11.24
N THR A 165 17.18 -39.66 9.96
CA THR A 165 18.41 -39.10 9.39
C THR A 165 18.09 -37.83 8.57
N ASP A 166 19.08 -36.96 8.34
CA ASP A 166 18.91 -35.69 7.66
C ASP A 166 18.33 -35.81 6.24
N ASN A 167 18.57 -36.96 5.56
CA ASN A 167 18.01 -37.21 4.24
C ASN A 167 16.58 -37.76 4.26
N MET A 168 15.91 -37.79 5.40
CA MET A 168 14.51 -38.20 5.53
C MET A 168 13.55 -37.04 5.65
N ILE A 169 14.02 -35.80 5.82
CA ILE A 169 13.19 -34.62 6.03
C ILE A 169 13.58 -33.54 5.03
N TYR A 170 12.61 -33.09 4.24
CA TYR A 170 12.73 -31.96 3.35
C TYR A 170 11.67 -30.92 3.71
N ASN A 171 12.07 -29.70 4.09
CA ASN A 171 11.18 -28.60 4.36
C ASN A 171 11.23 -27.55 3.23
N GLY A 172 10.06 -27.11 2.76
CA GLY A 172 9.93 -26.18 1.63
C GLY A 172 8.76 -25.22 1.76
N SER A 173 7.95 -25.12 0.72
CA SER A 173 6.76 -24.27 0.65
C SER A 173 5.48 -25.12 0.56
N TRP A 174 4.31 -24.46 0.71
CA TRP A 174 3.01 -25.15 0.66
C TRP A 174 2.47 -25.41 -0.76
N ASP A 175 3.21 -25.07 -1.80
CA ASP A 175 2.77 -25.12 -3.19
C ASP A 175 3.16 -26.42 -3.91
N ILE A 176 2.56 -26.63 -5.09
CA ILE A 176 2.84 -27.77 -5.97
C ILE A 176 4.34 -27.83 -6.37
N GLY A 177 4.98 -26.67 -6.54
CA GLY A 177 6.40 -26.59 -6.90
C GLY A 177 7.32 -27.16 -5.82
N CYS A 178 6.90 -27.13 -4.55
CA CYS A 178 7.63 -27.80 -3.46
C CYS A 178 7.72 -29.30 -3.68
N GLY A 179 6.63 -29.97 -4.06
CA GLY A 179 6.62 -31.41 -4.35
C GLY A 179 7.60 -31.80 -5.46
N LYS A 180 7.69 -30.95 -6.51
CA LYS A 180 8.65 -31.16 -7.61
C LYS A 180 10.10 -31.05 -7.12
N ARG A 181 10.42 -29.99 -6.39
CA ARG A 181 11.78 -29.79 -5.82
C ARG A 181 12.15 -30.89 -4.83
N ALA A 182 11.19 -31.34 -4.02
CA ALA A 182 11.40 -32.42 -3.07
C ALA A 182 11.68 -33.75 -3.77
N PHE A 183 11.01 -34.04 -4.89
CA PHE A 183 11.28 -35.24 -5.68
C PHE A 183 12.69 -35.21 -6.28
N ASP A 184 13.16 -34.11 -6.82
CA ASP A 184 14.52 -33.94 -7.30
C ASP A 184 15.54 -34.14 -6.16
N TRP A 185 15.27 -33.54 -5.00
CA TRP A 185 16.10 -33.71 -3.81
C TRP A 185 16.16 -35.18 -3.33
N ILE A 186 15.03 -35.91 -3.38
CA ILE A 186 15.02 -37.35 -3.06
C ILE A 186 15.97 -38.12 -3.99
N LYS A 187 15.91 -37.87 -5.31
CA LYS A 187 16.81 -38.54 -6.29
C LYS A 187 18.29 -38.24 -6.04
N GLU A 188 18.60 -37.06 -5.52
CA GLU A 188 19.99 -36.66 -5.22
C GLU A 188 20.52 -37.22 -3.90
N ASN A 189 19.66 -37.51 -2.92
CA ASN A 189 20.05 -37.89 -1.56
C ASN A 189 19.77 -39.35 -1.19
N TRP A 190 19.15 -40.10 -2.12
CA TRP A 190 18.84 -41.52 -1.93
C TRP A 190 19.36 -42.34 -3.11
N ASP A 191 20.11 -43.39 -2.84
CA ASP A 191 20.62 -44.33 -3.87
C ASP A 191 19.47 -45.12 -4.52
N GLU A 192 18.47 -45.51 -3.71
CA GLU A 192 17.21 -46.15 -4.12
C GLU A 192 16.06 -45.33 -3.58
N LEU A 193 14.92 -45.26 -4.31
CA LEU A 193 13.75 -44.54 -3.86
C LEU A 193 13.23 -45.07 -2.51
N PRO A 194 12.74 -44.21 -1.61
CA PRO A 194 12.07 -44.65 -0.40
C PRO A 194 10.77 -45.41 -0.75
N ASP A 195 10.31 -46.31 0.12
CA ASP A 195 9.02 -46.98 -0.06
C ASP A 195 7.85 -46.02 -0.05
N ALA A 196 7.96 -44.95 0.73
CA ALA A 196 6.88 -43.96 0.88
C ALA A 196 7.36 -42.53 1.17
N VAL A 197 6.62 -41.56 0.64
CA VAL A 197 6.75 -40.12 0.96
C VAL A 197 5.48 -39.63 1.65
N VAL A 198 5.65 -39.08 2.84
CA VAL A 198 4.60 -38.45 3.65
C VAL A 198 4.68 -36.96 3.43
N CYS A 199 3.75 -36.40 2.67
CA CYS A 199 3.71 -34.97 2.36
C CYS A 199 2.83 -34.23 3.37
N ALA A 200 3.29 -33.05 3.75
CA ALA A 200 2.58 -32.21 4.72
C ALA A 200 1.25 -31.63 4.20
N ASN A 201 1.04 -31.57 2.87
CA ASN A 201 -0.27 -31.26 2.30
C ASN A 201 -0.50 -31.94 0.93
N ASP A 202 -1.72 -31.83 0.40
CA ASP A 202 -2.12 -32.44 -0.87
C ASP A 202 -1.48 -31.77 -2.10
N ALA A 203 -1.16 -30.48 -2.03
CA ALA A 203 -0.51 -29.78 -3.13
C ALA A 203 0.94 -30.25 -3.32
N ILE A 204 1.67 -30.44 -2.23
CA ILE A 204 3.02 -31.03 -2.24
C ILE A 204 2.95 -32.45 -2.81
N ALA A 205 1.99 -33.26 -2.32
CA ALA A 205 1.80 -34.63 -2.78
C ALA A 205 1.51 -34.70 -4.28
N ALA A 206 0.61 -33.85 -4.79
CA ALA A 206 0.29 -33.78 -6.21
C ALA A 206 1.49 -33.36 -7.06
N GLY A 207 2.26 -32.38 -6.62
CA GLY A 207 3.48 -31.95 -7.33
C GLY A 207 4.55 -33.01 -7.39
N LEU A 208 4.70 -33.79 -6.32
CA LEU A 208 5.62 -34.93 -6.26
C LEU A 208 5.16 -36.05 -7.19
N CYS A 209 3.87 -36.41 -7.20
CA CYS A 209 3.31 -37.40 -8.10
C CYS A 209 3.47 -37.01 -9.58
N ASP A 210 3.21 -35.73 -9.93
CA ASP A 210 3.38 -35.20 -11.29
C ASP A 210 4.83 -35.30 -11.78
N GLU A 211 5.80 -35.08 -10.90
CA GLU A 211 7.21 -35.18 -11.26
C GLU A 211 7.70 -36.63 -11.35
N ALA A 212 7.20 -37.51 -10.47
CA ALA A 212 7.45 -38.92 -10.53
C ALA A 212 6.94 -39.56 -11.84
N GLU A 213 5.71 -39.18 -12.27
CA GLU A 213 5.13 -39.65 -13.54
C GLU A 213 5.97 -39.21 -14.74
N LYS A 214 6.51 -38.01 -14.77
CA LYS A 214 7.43 -37.52 -15.82
C LYS A 214 8.74 -38.32 -15.89
N CYS A 215 9.15 -38.91 -14.77
CA CYS A 215 10.27 -39.80 -14.68
C CYS A 215 9.90 -41.29 -14.95
N GLU A 216 8.70 -41.53 -15.51
CA GLU A 216 8.17 -42.87 -15.82
C GLU A 216 8.01 -43.79 -14.58
N LEU A 217 7.86 -43.22 -13.39
CA LEU A 217 7.62 -43.97 -12.16
C LEU A 217 6.12 -44.14 -11.91
N ALA A 218 5.73 -45.33 -11.53
CA ALA A 218 4.34 -45.68 -11.26
C ALA A 218 4.00 -45.48 -9.77
N ILE A 219 3.09 -44.58 -9.45
CA ILE A 219 2.52 -44.47 -8.12
C ILE A 219 1.20 -45.24 -8.09
N PRO A 220 1.01 -46.13 -7.15
CA PRO A 220 1.79 -46.39 -5.92
C PRO A 220 2.85 -47.49 -6.02
N ASN A 221 3.12 -48.09 -7.19
CA ASN A 221 3.92 -49.31 -7.30
C ASN A 221 5.41 -49.07 -6.97
N ASP A 222 6.01 -48.02 -7.56
CA ASP A 222 7.42 -47.70 -7.35
C ASP A 222 7.63 -46.80 -6.13
N LEU A 223 6.64 -45.96 -5.81
CA LEU A 223 6.67 -45.02 -4.69
C LEU A 223 5.26 -44.80 -4.17
N LYS A 224 5.06 -44.87 -2.86
CA LYS A 224 3.78 -44.52 -2.24
C LYS A 224 3.82 -43.10 -1.73
N VAL A 225 2.69 -42.37 -1.90
CA VAL A 225 2.59 -40.97 -1.52
C VAL A 225 1.34 -40.68 -0.69
N THR A 226 1.48 -39.90 0.38
CA THR A 226 0.34 -39.39 1.15
C THR A 226 0.41 -37.87 1.24
N GLY A 227 -0.74 -37.24 1.29
CA GLY A 227 -0.93 -35.79 1.50
C GLY A 227 -1.68 -35.49 2.79
N PHE A 228 -2.17 -34.27 2.91
CA PHE A 228 -2.92 -33.74 4.05
C PHE A 228 -3.89 -32.66 3.55
N ASP A 229 -4.99 -32.38 4.27
CA ASP A 229 -6.03 -31.38 4.05
C ASP A 229 -7.29 -31.85 3.32
N ASN A 230 -7.24 -32.96 2.56
CA ASN A 230 -8.35 -33.48 1.78
C ASN A 230 -9.04 -32.41 0.89
N VAL A 231 -8.21 -31.61 0.20
CA VAL A 231 -8.69 -30.62 -0.77
C VAL A 231 -9.03 -31.26 -2.11
N ASP A 232 -9.68 -30.52 -3.01
CA ASP A 232 -10.16 -31.03 -4.30
C ASP A 232 -9.07 -31.76 -5.10
N ILE A 233 -7.83 -31.29 -5.06
CA ILE A 233 -6.70 -31.94 -5.76
C ILE A 233 -6.51 -33.39 -5.30
N ALA A 234 -6.66 -33.71 -4.01
CA ALA A 234 -6.53 -35.08 -3.52
C ALA A 234 -7.61 -36.02 -4.06
N THR A 235 -8.77 -35.51 -4.37
CA THR A 235 -9.90 -36.30 -4.88
C THR A 235 -9.85 -36.52 -6.39
N TYR A 236 -9.42 -35.49 -7.14
CA TYR A 236 -9.49 -35.49 -8.60
C TYR A 236 -8.17 -35.73 -9.31
N PHE A 237 -7.05 -35.75 -8.58
CA PHE A 237 -5.76 -36.17 -9.11
C PHE A 237 -5.76 -37.69 -9.46
N ALA A 238 -4.95 -38.09 -10.40
CA ALA A 238 -4.78 -39.51 -10.76
C ALA A 238 -3.29 -39.89 -10.60
N PRO A 239 -2.97 -40.80 -9.69
CA PRO A 239 -3.85 -41.56 -8.78
C PRO A 239 -4.45 -40.69 -7.68
N GLN A 240 -5.67 -41.00 -7.18
CA GLN A 240 -6.25 -40.29 -6.04
C GLN A 240 -5.29 -40.27 -4.85
N ILE A 241 -5.02 -39.08 -4.32
CA ILE A 241 -4.06 -38.88 -3.24
C ILE A 241 -4.65 -39.33 -1.91
N SER A 242 -3.99 -40.25 -1.23
CA SER A 242 -4.26 -40.59 0.16
C SER A 242 -3.99 -39.39 1.04
N THR A 243 -4.93 -38.99 1.90
CA THR A 243 -4.86 -37.69 2.59
C THR A 243 -5.42 -37.81 4.00
N THR A 244 -5.40 -36.70 4.76
CA THR A 244 -6.03 -36.59 6.07
C THR A 244 -7.26 -35.70 5.98
N ARG A 245 -8.41 -36.17 6.50
CA ARG A 245 -9.66 -35.41 6.60
C ARG A 245 -9.77 -34.73 7.93
N HIS A 246 -10.13 -33.47 7.91
CA HIS A 246 -10.45 -32.66 9.07
C HIS A 246 -11.45 -31.56 8.68
N ASN A 247 -11.88 -30.74 9.66
CA ASN A 247 -12.85 -29.68 9.44
C ASN A 247 -12.38 -28.35 10.03
N TYR A 248 -11.80 -27.49 9.19
CA TYR A 248 -11.39 -26.14 9.59
C TYR A 248 -12.55 -25.26 10.04
N ILE A 249 -13.76 -25.42 9.50
CA ILE A 249 -14.96 -24.69 9.94
C ILE A 249 -15.24 -24.98 11.42
N GLN A 250 -15.05 -26.23 11.85
CA GLN A 250 -15.25 -26.63 13.25
C GLN A 250 -14.29 -25.93 14.20
N ILE A 251 -13.05 -25.62 13.77
CA ILE A 251 -12.08 -24.84 14.57
C ILE A 251 -12.68 -23.47 14.90
N GLY A 252 -13.20 -22.76 13.90
CA GLY A 252 -13.82 -21.45 14.10
C GLY A 252 -15.07 -21.52 14.98
N ARG A 253 -15.91 -22.54 14.81
CA ARG A 253 -17.10 -22.75 15.65
C ARG A 253 -16.74 -22.96 17.11
N ILE A 254 -15.75 -23.84 17.39
CA ILE A 254 -15.26 -24.07 18.76
C ILE A 254 -14.63 -22.82 19.36
N ALA A 255 -13.89 -22.05 18.56
CA ALA A 255 -13.34 -20.76 19.01
C ALA A 255 -14.45 -19.83 19.49
N MET A 256 -15.57 -19.75 18.76
CA MET A 256 -16.71 -18.94 19.17
C MET A 256 -17.45 -19.51 20.38
N ASP A 257 -17.59 -20.84 20.51
CA ASP A 257 -18.17 -21.49 21.70
C ASP A 257 -17.34 -21.18 22.96
N ILE A 258 -16.01 -21.20 22.86
CA ILE A 258 -15.12 -20.82 23.98
C ILE A 258 -15.30 -19.35 24.36
N ILE A 259 -15.42 -18.45 23.37
CA ILE A 259 -15.67 -17.03 23.61
C ILE A 259 -17.03 -16.84 24.34
N GLU A 260 -18.10 -17.45 23.83
CA GLU A 260 -19.43 -17.40 24.43
C GLU A 260 -19.43 -17.90 25.89
N ASP A 261 -18.81 -19.05 26.13
CA ASP A 261 -18.73 -19.64 27.46
C ASP A 261 -17.90 -18.76 28.42
N ALA A 262 -16.80 -18.17 27.95
CA ALA A 262 -16.00 -17.23 28.75
C ALA A 262 -16.81 -15.98 29.13
N TRP A 263 -17.61 -15.42 28.21
CA TRP A 263 -18.53 -14.32 28.52
C TRP A 263 -19.58 -14.69 29.56
N ASN A 264 -20.00 -15.97 29.61
CA ASN A 264 -20.93 -16.52 30.57
C ASN A 264 -20.26 -17.01 31.87
N GLY A 265 -18.95 -16.74 32.07
CA GLY A 265 -18.17 -17.12 33.25
C GLY A 265 -17.86 -18.61 33.36
N LYS A 266 -17.96 -19.36 32.29
CA LYS A 266 -17.55 -20.76 32.21
C LYS A 266 -16.08 -20.87 31.80
N SER A 267 -15.40 -21.91 32.28
CA SER A 267 -14.02 -22.23 31.91
C SER A 267 -13.93 -23.35 30.90
N HIS A 268 -12.99 -23.26 29.98
CA HIS A 268 -12.63 -24.30 29.06
C HIS A 268 -11.20 -24.82 29.30
N GLU A 269 -10.87 -25.97 28.68
CA GLU A 269 -9.49 -26.42 28.54
C GLU A 269 -8.69 -25.39 27.72
N THR A 270 -7.43 -25.15 28.12
CA THR A 270 -6.57 -24.19 27.44
C THR A 270 -6.13 -24.63 26.04
N CYS A 271 -6.17 -25.96 25.77
CA CYS A 271 -5.81 -26.54 24.48
C CYS A 271 -6.91 -27.48 24.00
N THR A 272 -7.53 -27.16 22.89
CA THR A 272 -8.56 -28.00 22.23
C THR A 272 -8.06 -28.44 20.85
N LEU A 273 -7.84 -29.76 20.70
CA LEU A 273 -7.40 -30.34 19.44
C LEU A 273 -8.55 -31.07 18.74
N ILE A 274 -8.80 -30.72 17.49
CA ILE A 274 -9.78 -31.38 16.64
C ILE A 274 -9.14 -32.60 15.98
N GLU A 275 -9.85 -33.74 16.05
CA GLU A 275 -9.39 -34.98 15.44
C GLU A 275 -9.28 -34.84 13.92
N ALA A 276 -8.17 -35.33 13.38
CA ALA A 276 -7.91 -35.46 11.97
C ALA A 276 -7.70 -36.94 11.63
N LYS A 277 -8.40 -37.45 10.60
CA LYS A 277 -8.43 -38.89 10.26
C LYS A 277 -7.84 -39.13 8.90
N MET A 278 -6.96 -40.13 8.82
CA MET A 278 -6.46 -40.59 7.54
C MET A 278 -7.60 -41.07 6.64
N SER A 279 -7.52 -40.76 5.37
CA SER A 279 -8.40 -41.19 4.29
C SER A 279 -7.58 -41.81 3.17
N PRO A 280 -7.31 -43.13 3.24
CA PRO A 280 -6.52 -43.84 2.26
C PRO A 280 -7.13 -43.80 0.86
N ALA A 281 -6.30 -43.82 -0.18
CA ALA A 281 -6.71 -43.88 -1.58
C ALA A 281 -5.61 -44.48 -2.46
N GLU A 282 -5.69 -44.29 -3.77
CA GLU A 282 -4.84 -44.97 -4.76
C GLU A 282 -3.35 -44.69 -4.58
N SER A 283 -2.94 -43.50 -4.20
CA SER A 283 -1.51 -43.13 -4.12
C SER A 283 -0.72 -43.84 -3.03
N CYS A 284 -1.37 -44.45 -2.04
CA CYS A 284 -0.72 -45.33 -1.08
C CYS A 284 -0.86 -46.83 -1.43
N GLY A 285 -1.64 -47.20 -2.45
CA GLY A 285 -1.95 -48.56 -2.85
C GLY A 285 -3.29 -49.07 -2.36
N CYS A 286 -4.11 -48.24 -1.74
CA CYS A 286 -5.48 -48.57 -1.37
C CYS A 286 -6.45 -48.39 -2.54
N PRO A 287 -7.67 -48.96 -2.47
CA PRO A 287 -8.71 -48.73 -3.46
C PRO A 287 -9.11 -47.23 -3.54
N SER A 288 -9.57 -46.82 -4.73
CA SER A 288 -10.19 -45.49 -4.91
C SER A 288 -11.31 -45.24 -3.87
N ARG A 289 -11.43 -43.99 -3.41
CA ARG A 289 -12.45 -43.57 -2.44
C ARG A 289 -13.87 -43.55 -2.98
N GLY A 290 -14.14 -44.23 -4.07
CA GLY A 290 -15.44 -44.35 -4.71
C GLY A 290 -15.50 -43.65 -6.05
N PHE A 291 -16.69 -43.68 -6.66
CA PHE A 291 -16.92 -43.10 -7.99
C PHE A 291 -16.80 -41.58 -7.94
N VAL A 292 -15.84 -41.04 -8.67
CA VAL A 292 -15.72 -39.60 -8.90
C VAL A 292 -16.62 -39.23 -10.07
N ASP A 293 -17.62 -38.36 -9.83
CA ASP A 293 -18.42 -37.80 -10.91
C ASP A 293 -17.58 -36.79 -11.72
N ASN A 294 -16.82 -37.33 -12.66
CA ASN A 294 -15.95 -36.52 -13.53
C ASN A 294 -16.75 -35.45 -14.30
N ARG A 295 -18.03 -35.70 -14.64
CA ARG A 295 -18.86 -34.69 -15.33
C ARG A 295 -19.15 -33.51 -14.42
N ARG A 296 -19.46 -33.76 -13.15
CA ARG A 296 -19.71 -32.72 -12.16
C ARG A 296 -18.44 -31.94 -11.85
N PHE A 297 -17.31 -32.62 -11.77
CA PHE A 297 -16.01 -31.99 -11.59
C PHE A 297 -15.62 -31.13 -12.79
N MET A 298 -15.70 -31.66 -14.02
CA MET A 298 -15.41 -30.90 -15.25
C MET A 298 -16.31 -29.66 -15.35
N ARG A 299 -17.60 -29.79 -15.02
CA ARG A 299 -18.50 -28.64 -15.00
C ARG A 299 -18.03 -27.57 -14.01
N ARG A 300 -17.61 -27.94 -12.79
CA ARG A 300 -17.07 -27.00 -11.81
C ARG A 300 -15.79 -26.34 -12.31
N LEU A 301 -14.90 -27.11 -12.92
CA LEU A 301 -13.64 -26.61 -13.45
C LEU A 301 -13.87 -25.57 -14.56
N VAL A 302 -14.76 -25.91 -15.51
CA VAL A 302 -15.15 -24.98 -16.58
C VAL A 302 -15.77 -23.71 -15.99
N MET A 303 -16.74 -23.81 -15.07
CA MET A 303 -17.37 -22.65 -14.44
C MET A 303 -16.36 -21.80 -13.67
N LYS A 304 -15.40 -22.42 -13.00
CA LYS A 304 -14.34 -21.71 -12.29
C LYS A 304 -13.38 -21.00 -13.25
N ASN A 305 -13.06 -21.64 -14.38
CA ASN A 305 -12.23 -21.02 -15.42
C ASN A 305 -12.91 -19.79 -16.02
N GLU A 306 -14.16 -19.91 -16.43
CA GLU A 306 -14.98 -18.79 -16.93
C GLU A 306 -15.08 -17.64 -15.91
N GLN A 307 -15.26 -17.98 -14.63
CA GLN A 307 -15.26 -16.99 -13.57
C GLN A 307 -13.89 -16.28 -13.43
N ASN A 308 -12.81 -17.02 -13.53
CA ASN A 308 -11.46 -16.43 -13.48
C ASN A 308 -11.19 -15.54 -14.71
N GLU A 309 -11.61 -15.95 -15.90
CA GLU A 309 -11.50 -15.12 -17.11
C GLU A 309 -12.30 -13.81 -16.95
N TYR A 310 -13.54 -13.90 -16.48
CA TYR A 310 -14.34 -12.71 -16.18
C TYR A 310 -13.67 -11.79 -15.15
N LEU A 311 -13.13 -12.33 -14.06
CA LEU A 311 -12.42 -11.54 -13.07
C LEU A 311 -11.17 -10.86 -13.64
N ASN A 312 -10.43 -11.54 -14.51
CA ASN A 312 -9.26 -10.95 -15.19
C ASN A 312 -9.66 -9.80 -16.13
N GLU A 313 -10.77 -9.94 -16.86
CA GLU A 313 -11.31 -8.84 -17.68
C GLU A 313 -11.72 -7.64 -16.81
N GLN A 314 -12.43 -7.89 -15.70
CA GLN A 314 -12.81 -6.83 -14.77
C GLN A 314 -11.59 -6.13 -14.16
N MET A 315 -10.53 -6.89 -13.83
CA MET A 315 -9.27 -6.31 -13.34
C MET A 315 -8.61 -5.42 -14.38
N ALA A 316 -8.58 -5.81 -15.66
CA ALA A 316 -8.03 -4.98 -16.72
C ALA A 316 -8.83 -3.67 -16.91
N LEU A 317 -10.16 -3.73 -16.81
CA LEU A 317 -11.02 -2.54 -16.84
C LEU A 317 -10.79 -1.63 -15.64
N PHE A 318 -10.64 -2.20 -14.45
CA PHE A 318 -10.29 -1.45 -13.25
C PHE A 318 -8.93 -0.75 -13.38
N GLU A 319 -7.90 -1.46 -13.85
CA GLU A 319 -6.56 -0.90 -14.05
C GLU A 319 -6.56 0.26 -15.06
N ALA A 320 -7.32 0.11 -16.15
CA ALA A 320 -7.51 1.19 -17.13
C ALA A 320 -8.22 2.40 -16.48
N GLY A 321 -9.33 2.18 -15.78
CA GLY A 321 -10.11 3.25 -15.15
C GLY A 321 -9.32 4.02 -14.08
N ILE A 322 -8.57 3.30 -13.23
CA ILE A 322 -7.76 3.95 -12.20
C ILE A 322 -6.55 4.69 -12.78
N SER A 323 -5.99 4.21 -13.92
CA SER A 323 -4.87 4.87 -14.61
C SER A 323 -5.25 6.24 -15.13
N ASP A 324 -6.50 6.44 -15.56
CA ASP A 324 -7.03 7.71 -16.08
C ASP A 324 -7.32 8.74 -14.97
N CYS A 325 -7.38 8.33 -13.70
CA CYS A 325 -7.59 9.21 -12.58
C CYS A 325 -6.42 10.21 -12.43
N LYS A 326 -6.75 11.50 -12.24
CA LYS A 326 -5.76 12.60 -12.16
C LYS A 326 -5.62 13.20 -10.76
N ASP A 327 -6.51 12.87 -9.86
CA ASP A 327 -6.55 13.34 -8.47
C ASP A 327 -6.98 12.23 -7.52
N PHE A 328 -6.80 12.46 -6.23
CA PHE A 328 -7.11 11.48 -5.19
C PHE A 328 -8.59 11.14 -5.13
N GLU A 329 -9.48 12.14 -5.29
CA GLU A 329 -10.92 11.97 -5.22
C GLU A 329 -11.42 11.01 -6.30
N SER A 330 -10.96 11.18 -7.53
CA SER A 330 -11.32 10.28 -8.65
C SER A 330 -10.82 8.85 -8.41
N VAL A 331 -9.64 8.69 -7.78
CA VAL A 331 -9.12 7.37 -7.40
C VAL A 331 -10.00 6.72 -6.33
N PHE A 332 -10.32 7.44 -5.25
CA PHE A 332 -11.16 6.92 -4.17
C PHE A 332 -12.55 6.53 -4.66
N MET A 333 -13.18 7.35 -5.47
CA MET A 333 -14.49 7.05 -6.06
C MET A 333 -14.44 5.80 -6.94
N ASN A 334 -13.46 5.70 -7.84
CA ASN A 334 -13.32 4.56 -8.75
C ASN A 334 -13.12 3.24 -7.98
N VAL A 335 -12.21 3.22 -6.99
CA VAL A 335 -11.96 2.04 -6.17
C VAL A 335 -13.18 1.64 -5.37
N THR A 336 -13.84 2.61 -4.73
CA THR A 336 -15.01 2.34 -3.88
C THR A 336 -16.18 1.81 -4.70
N GLU A 337 -16.43 2.39 -5.87
CA GLU A 337 -17.46 1.91 -6.80
C GLU A 337 -17.16 0.49 -7.27
N TYR A 338 -15.92 0.22 -7.65
CA TYR A 338 -15.50 -1.10 -8.13
C TYR A 338 -15.65 -2.18 -7.04
N ILE A 339 -15.18 -1.91 -5.82
CA ILE A 339 -15.30 -2.85 -4.69
C ILE A 339 -16.78 -3.06 -4.32
N SER A 340 -17.61 -2.03 -4.34
CA SER A 340 -19.03 -2.14 -4.01
C SER A 340 -19.80 -3.07 -4.95
N GLN A 341 -19.38 -3.17 -6.21
CA GLN A 341 -19.95 -4.11 -7.20
C GLN A 341 -19.56 -5.57 -6.95
N MET A 342 -18.61 -5.84 -6.06
CA MET A 342 -18.17 -7.20 -5.71
C MET A 342 -19.02 -7.89 -4.63
N GLY A 343 -20.21 -7.37 -4.33
CA GLY A 343 -21.15 -8.01 -3.40
C GLY A 343 -20.81 -7.79 -1.93
N CYS A 344 -20.31 -6.60 -1.57
CA CYS A 344 -20.20 -6.13 -0.20
C CYS A 344 -21.35 -5.16 0.14
N GLU A 345 -21.71 -5.07 1.43
CA GLU A 345 -22.72 -4.13 1.92
C GLU A 345 -22.16 -2.72 2.12
N GLY A 346 -20.87 -2.61 2.40
CA GLY A 346 -20.23 -1.30 2.60
C GLY A 346 -18.75 -1.32 2.29
N VAL A 347 -18.24 -0.16 1.85
CA VAL A 347 -16.81 0.11 1.61
C VAL A 347 -16.48 1.47 2.20
N PHE A 348 -15.44 1.54 3.00
CA PHE A 348 -14.96 2.77 3.61
C PHE A 348 -13.45 2.91 3.37
N ILE A 349 -13.01 4.08 2.98
CA ILE A 349 -11.59 4.40 2.81
C ILE A 349 -11.23 5.52 3.78
N VAL A 350 -10.27 5.24 4.65
CA VAL A 350 -9.72 6.16 5.64
C VAL A 350 -8.26 6.40 5.30
N VAL A 351 -7.86 7.66 5.21
CA VAL A 351 -6.48 8.04 4.90
C VAL A 351 -5.95 9.07 5.90
N ASP A 352 -4.65 9.22 5.94
CA ASP A 352 -3.97 10.32 6.61
C ASP A 352 -4.19 11.61 5.79
N ASP A 353 -4.73 12.66 6.41
CA ASP A 353 -5.08 13.94 5.75
C ASP A 353 -3.85 14.64 5.15
N ARG A 354 -2.66 14.32 5.66
CA ARG A 354 -1.39 14.82 5.12
C ARG A 354 -1.07 14.30 3.72
N LEU A 355 -1.80 13.29 3.23
CA LEU A 355 -1.74 12.84 1.83
C LEU A 355 -2.01 14.00 0.85
N TYR A 356 -2.85 14.95 1.25
CA TYR A 356 -3.19 16.14 0.44
C TYR A 356 -2.15 17.26 0.57
N SER A 357 -1.16 17.11 1.44
CA SER A 357 -0.09 18.09 1.59
C SER A 357 0.97 17.89 0.50
N ALA A 358 1.13 18.86 -0.37
CA ALA A 358 2.16 18.85 -1.41
C ALA A 358 3.58 19.11 -0.87
N SER A 359 3.78 19.24 0.47
CA SER A 359 5.09 19.51 1.02
C SER A 359 5.88 18.21 1.20
N GLY A 360 7.09 18.16 0.64
CA GLY A 360 8.01 17.03 0.82
C GLY A 360 8.46 16.79 2.26
N ASP A 361 8.05 17.63 3.20
CA ASP A 361 8.41 17.57 4.63
C ASP A 361 7.43 16.75 5.48
N VAL A 362 6.43 16.11 4.85
CA VAL A 362 5.46 15.26 5.56
C VAL A 362 6.09 13.92 5.91
N GLU A 363 6.12 13.59 7.18
CA GLU A 363 6.52 12.28 7.68
C GLU A 363 5.26 11.46 8.06
N PHE A 364 4.95 10.43 7.28
CA PHE A 364 3.94 9.43 7.63
C PHE A 364 4.47 8.47 8.69
N ALA A 365 3.56 7.89 9.48
CA ALA A 365 3.92 6.90 10.48
C ALA A 365 4.56 5.65 9.84
N VAL A 366 5.69 5.20 10.37
CA VAL A 366 6.38 3.97 9.95
C VAL A 366 5.91 2.77 10.77
N SER A 367 5.32 3.02 11.95
CA SER A 367 4.79 1.99 12.84
C SER A 367 3.46 2.46 13.42
N GLY A 368 2.38 1.74 13.11
CA GLY A 368 1.03 2.08 13.54
C GLY A 368 0.39 3.21 12.72
N TYR A 369 -0.65 3.84 13.29
CA TYR A 369 -1.49 4.83 12.65
C TYR A 369 -1.50 6.14 13.44
N ASP A 370 -1.38 7.27 12.75
CA ASP A 370 -1.50 8.60 13.36
C ASP A 370 -2.97 9.04 13.37
N ARG A 371 -3.69 8.65 14.43
CA ARG A 371 -5.14 8.86 14.55
C ARG A 371 -5.58 10.31 14.57
N LYS A 372 -4.66 11.26 14.79
CA LYS A 372 -4.99 12.69 14.74
C LYS A 372 -5.19 13.19 13.33
N HIS A 373 -4.66 12.45 12.37
CA HIS A 373 -4.67 12.77 10.94
C HIS A 373 -5.57 11.83 10.13
N GLU A 374 -6.36 10.96 10.78
CA GLU A 374 -7.31 10.09 10.08
C GLU A 374 -8.48 10.87 9.49
N MET A 375 -8.76 10.66 8.22
CA MET A 375 -9.85 11.26 7.46
C MET A 375 -10.58 10.21 6.63
N VAL A 376 -11.91 10.12 6.77
CA VAL A 376 -12.75 9.31 5.88
C VAL A 376 -12.93 10.06 4.55
N VAL A 377 -12.36 9.53 3.48
CA VAL A 377 -12.39 10.19 2.15
C VAL A 377 -13.50 9.66 1.26
N CYS A 378 -13.91 8.41 1.46
CA CYS A 378 -15.01 7.80 0.73
C CYS A 378 -15.69 6.72 1.57
N ALA A 379 -17.01 6.66 1.50
CA ALA A 379 -17.80 5.63 2.15
C ALA A 379 -19.06 5.35 1.33
N ILE A 380 -19.29 4.08 1.02
CA ILE A 380 -20.54 3.60 0.43
C ILE A 380 -21.10 2.53 1.36
N GLU A 381 -22.38 2.66 1.70
CA GLU A 381 -23.13 1.68 2.46
C GLU A 381 -24.50 1.47 1.81
N ASP A 382 -24.92 0.22 1.64
CA ASP A 382 -26.15 -0.16 0.94
C ASP A 382 -26.31 0.52 -0.44
N GLY A 383 -25.17 0.68 -1.16
CA GLY A 383 -25.13 1.33 -2.47
C GLY A 383 -25.32 2.86 -2.45
N ARG A 384 -25.24 3.48 -1.29
CA ARG A 384 -25.36 4.94 -1.14
C ARG A 384 -24.04 5.55 -0.69
N LEU A 385 -23.64 6.63 -1.36
CA LEU A 385 -22.51 7.44 -0.91
C LEU A 385 -22.86 8.14 0.40
N MET A 386 -22.07 7.90 1.43
CA MET A 386 -22.21 8.50 2.74
C MET A 386 -21.36 9.77 2.84
N HIS A 387 -21.90 10.81 3.46
CA HIS A 387 -21.15 12.02 3.79
C HIS A 387 -20.69 11.96 5.24
N PHE A 388 -19.37 11.96 5.44
CA PHE A 388 -18.77 12.06 6.77
C PHE A 388 -18.27 13.48 7.04
N PRO A 389 -18.40 13.99 8.27
CA PRO A 389 -17.67 15.20 8.66
C PRO A 389 -16.16 14.95 8.58
N THR A 390 -15.43 15.93 8.17
CA THR A 390 -14.03 15.91 7.71
C THR A 390 -13.01 15.31 8.70
N PHE A 391 -13.39 15.07 9.96
CA PHE A 391 -12.55 14.48 11.00
C PHE A 391 -13.41 13.65 11.96
N SER A 392 -13.47 12.36 11.76
CA SER A 392 -14.05 11.47 12.76
C SER A 392 -13.23 10.19 12.84
N HIS A 393 -12.84 9.83 14.06
CA HIS A 393 -12.32 8.51 14.32
C HIS A 393 -13.37 7.47 13.90
N PHE A 394 -13.11 6.74 12.82
CA PHE A 394 -14.06 5.78 12.26
C PHE A 394 -14.57 4.79 13.32
N GLU A 395 -13.71 4.39 14.26
CA GLU A 395 -14.07 3.49 15.35
C GLU A 395 -15.20 3.98 16.25
N LYS A 396 -15.43 5.29 16.33
CA LYS A 396 -16.56 5.86 17.09
C LYS A 396 -17.88 5.77 16.34
N HIS A 397 -17.83 5.61 15.03
CA HIS A 397 -19.02 5.50 14.16
C HIS A 397 -19.39 4.05 13.83
N ILE A 398 -18.52 3.07 14.12
CA ILE A 398 -18.79 1.65 13.86
C ILE A 398 -20.07 1.19 14.54
N ASP A 399 -20.38 1.70 15.73
CA ASP A 399 -21.60 1.38 16.47
C ASP A 399 -22.88 1.85 15.74
N GLU A 400 -22.76 2.75 14.76
CA GLU A 400 -23.86 3.28 13.97
C GLU A 400 -24.16 2.41 12.72
N PHE A 401 -23.18 1.55 12.28
CA PHE A 401 -23.25 0.84 10.99
C PHE A 401 -23.87 -0.56 11.01
N GLY A 402 -24.46 -0.97 12.08
CA GLY A 402 -25.30 -2.16 12.09
C GLY A 402 -24.81 -3.30 12.96
N ARG A 403 -25.79 -4.13 13.34
CA ARG A 403 -25.65 -5.31 14.18
C ARG A 403 -25.25 -6.49 13.31
N ASP A 404 -24.59 -7.50 13.91
CA ASP A 404 -24.24 -8.78 13.25
C ASP A 404 -23.40 -8.63 11.97
N SER A 405 -22.47 -7.69 11.97
CA SER A 405 -21.65 -7.36 10.79
C SER A 405 -20.21 -7.81 10.94
N VAL A 406 -19.61 -8.17 9.79
CA VAL A 406 -18.20 -8.47 9.65
C VAL A 406 -17.52 -7.33 8.90
N TYR A 407 -16.50 -6.74 9.49
CA TYR A 407 -15.68 -5.68 8.92
C TYR A 407 -14.27 -6.19 8.67
N VAL A 408 -13.81 -6.15 7.41
CA VAL A 408 -12.46 -6.54 7.04
C VAL A 408 -11.62 -5.30 6.78
N TYR A 409 -10.60 -5.09 7.58
CA TYR A 409 -9.66 -3.96 7.52
C TYR A 409 -8.42 -4.37 6.76
N THR A 410 -7.96 -3.54 5.83
CA THR A 410 -6.75 -3.77 5.05
C THR A 410 -5.91 -2.51 4.97
N PRO A 411 -4.57 -2.62 5.05
CA PRO A 411 -3.70 -1.45 5.09
C PRO A 411 -3.61 -0.74 3.74
N ILE A 412 -3.45 0.57 3.78
CA ILE A 412 -2.97 1.41 2.68
C ILE A 412 -1.62 1.97 3.11
N HIS A 413 -0.55 1.67 2.37
CA HIS A 413 0.80 2.05 2.78
C HIS A 413 1.73 2.29 1.60
N PHE A 414 2.67 3.22 1.73
CA PHE A 414 3.78 3.43 0.79
C PHE A 414 5.02 2.78 1.38
N ARG A 415 5.31 1.54 0.98
CA ARG A 415 6.33 0.69 1.59
C ARG A 415 6.09 0.50 3.09
N ASP A 416 6.97 1.00 3.99
CA ASP A 416 6.84 0.95 5.45
C ASP A 416 5.98 2.08 6.06
N LYS A 417 5.56 3.07 5.26
CA LYS A 417 4.80 4.24 5.71
C LYS A 417 3.31 3.99 5.63
N THR A 418 2.61 4.13 6.74
CA THR A 418 1.16 3.98 6.81
C THR A 418 0.46 5.22 6.28
N ILE A 419 -0.42 5.03 5.31
CA ILE A 419 -1.20 6.09 4.67
C ILE A 419 -2.67 6.04 5.10
N GLY A 420 -3.15 4.85 5.47
CA GLY A 420 -4.53 4.66 5.86
C GLY A 420 -4.94 3.19 5.83
N TYR A 421 -6.23 2.96 5.68
CA TYR A 421 -6.80 1.62 5.58
C TYR A 421 -8.13 1.63 4.82
N THR A 422 -8.45 0.49 4.22
CA THR A 422 -9.76 0.22 3.62
C THR A 422 -10.55 -0.70 4.54
N ILE A 423 -11.85 -0.48 4.67
CA ILE A 423 -12.77 -1.37 5.38
C ILE A 423 -13.84 -1.84 4.41
N VAL A 424 -14.09 -3.14 4.41
CA VAL A 424 -15.17 -3.75 3.63
C VAL A 424 -16.11 -4.47 4.57
N LYS A 425 -17.42 -4.17 4.46
CA LYS A 425 -18.48 -4.72 5.32
C LYS A 425 -19.18 -5.88 4.62
N ASN A 426 -19.37 -6.99 5.33
CA ASN A 426 -20.17 -8.15 4.94
C ASN A 426 -19.91 -8.63 3.51
N THR A 427 -18.72 -9.15 3.26
CA THR A 427 -18.32 -9.64 1.94
C THR A 427 -17.74 -11.04 2.00
N VAL A 428 -18.20 -11.91 1.11
CA VAL A 428 -17.64 -13.24 0.88
C VAL A 428 -16.51 -13.15 -0.16
N PHE A 429 -16.67 -12.31 -1.17
CA PHE A 429 -15.71 -12.18 -2.28
C PHE A 429 -14.31 -11.77 -1.80
N VAL A 430 -14.22 -10.76 -0.94
CA VAL A 430 -12.94 -10.26 -0.42
C VAL A 430 -12.19 -11.35 0.35
N GLU A 431 -12.91 -12.23 1.04
CA GLU A 431 -12.32 -13.28 1.85
C GLU A 431 -11.86 -14.49 1.03
N GLU A 432 -12.59 -14.84 -0.03
CA GLU A 432 -12.31 -16.00 -0.89
C GLU A 432 -11.29 -15.71 -2.00
N ASN A 433 -11.07 -14.44 -2.35
CA ASN A 433 -10.34 -14.08 -3.56
C ASN A 433 -9.09 -13.24 -3.31
N SER A 434 -7.95 -13.70 -3.86
CA SER A 434 -6.72 -12.90 -3.93
C SER A 434 -6.85 -11.69 -4.87
N THR A 435 -7.91 -11.59 -5.68
CA THR A 435 -8.19 -10.47 -6.57
C THR A 435 -8.33 -9.15 -5.80
N PHE A 436 -8.91 -9.19 -4.60
CA PHE A 436 -9.00 -7.99 -3.76
C PHE A 436 -7.61 -7.42 -3.40
N PHE A 437 -6.64 -8.28 -3.12
CA PHE A 437 -5.27 -7.84 -2.90
C PHE A 437 -4.67 -7.13 -4.13
N ASN A 438 -4.95 -7.64 -5.34
CA ASN A 438 -4.49 -6.99 -6.57
C ASN A 438 -5.13 -5.60 -6.72
N ILE A 439 -6.43 -5.46 -6.43
CA ILE A 439 -7.13 -4.16 -6.42
C ILE A 439 -6.45 -3.21 -5.44
N GLN A 440 -6.23 -3.66 -4.21
CA GLN A 440 -5.59 -2.87 -3.16
C GLN A 440 -4.17 -2.45 -3.55
N SER A 441 -3.41 -3.33 -4.18
CA SER A 441 -2.05 -3.06 -4.66
C SER A 441 -2.03 -2.02 -5.79
N ILE A 442 -2.93 -2.13 -6.78
CA ILE A 442 -3.07 -1.16 -7.88
C ILE A 442 -3.50 0.20 -7.33
N PHE A 443 -4.49 0.20 -6.44
CA PHE A 443 -4.98 1.39 -5.75
C PHE A 443 -3.87 2.12 -5.00
N THR A 444 -3.17 1.43 -4.12
CA THR A 444 -2.08 1.98 -3.32
C THR A 444 -0.97 2.55 -4.19
N ARG A 445 -0.60 1.85 -5.26
CA ARG A 445 0.42 2.31 -6.22
C ARG A 445 0.00 3.59 -6.93
N LYS A 446 -1.28 3.69 -7.34
CA LYS A 446 -1.79 4.92 -7.96
C LYS A 446 -1.79 6.11 -7.00
N LEU A 447 -2.13 5.89 -5.72
CA LEU A 447 -2.02 6.93 -4.68
C LEU A 447 -0.57 7.40 -4.50
N GLU A 448 0.38 6.46 -4.46
CA GLU A 448 1.81 6.78 -4.35
C GLU A 448 2.31 7.58 -5.55
N ASP A 449 1.91 7.22 -6.76
CA ASP A 449 2.25 7.95 -7.98
C ASP A 449 1.73 9.39 -7.95
N LEU A 450 0.45 9.60 -7.60
CA LEU A 450 -0.14 10.94 -7.49
C LEU A 450 0.55 11.77 -6.39
N TYR A 451 0.83 11.17 -5.24
CA TYR A 451 1.55 11.84 -4.16
C TYR A 451 2.95 12.27 -4.59
N ASN A 452 3.71 11.39 -5.24
CA ASN A 452 5.03 11.72 -5.74
C ASN A 452 5.00 12.81 -6.83
N GLN A 453 3.99 12.79 -7.71
CA GLN A 453 3.78 13.85 -8.71
C GLN A 453 3.49 15.20 -8.05
N SER A 454 2.69 15.24 -6.99
CA SER A 454 2.41 16.47 -6.26
C SER A 454 3.66 17.07 -5.61
N ILE A 455 4.51 16.23 -5.01
CA ILE A 455 5.81 16.65 -4.44
C ILE A 455 6.74 17.20 -5.52
N ILE A 456 6.87 16.47 -6.63
CA ILE A 456 7.73 16.90 -7.75
C ILE A 456 7.25 18.25 -8.29
N HIS A 457 5.93 18.43 -8.41
CA HIS A 457 5.36 19.70 -8.85
C HIS A 457 5.69 20.85 -7.90
N ASP A 458 5.54 20.65 -6.59
CA ASP A 458 5.86 21.66 -5.56
C ASP A 458 7.37 22.00 -5.55
N VAL A 459 8.24 20.99 -5.58
CA VAL A 459 9.69 21.17 -5.66
C VAL A 459 10.07 21.96 -6.92
N ASN A 460 9.48 21.62 -8.07
CA ASN A 460 9.74 22.34 -9.32
C ASN A 460 9.28 23.80 -9.25
N ASN A 461 8.13 24.07 -8.61
CA ASN A 461 7.65 25.43 -8.41
C ASN A 461 8.56 26.25 -7.49
N LYS A 462 9.04 25.65 -6.40
CA LYS A 462 10.04 26.25 -5.50
C LYS A 462 11.35 26.52 -6.23
N LEU A 463 11.84 25.55 -7.02
CA LEU A 463 13.04 25.73 -7.84
C LEU A 463 12.87 26.85 -8.87
N LYS A 464 11.75 26.90 -9.58
CA LYS A 464 11.45 27.99 -10.52
C LYS A 464 11.43 29.34 -9.81
N ALA A 465 10.82 29.41 -8.61
CA ALA A 465 10.79 30.66 -7.84
C ALA A 465 12.19 31.13 -7.45
N VAL A 466 13.07 30.23 -7.01
CA VAL A 466 14.48 30.55 -6.68
C VAL A 466 15.27 30.90 -7.94
N TYR A 467 15.11 30.12 -9.02
CA TYR A 467 15.87 30.29 -10.26
C TYR A 467 15.53 31.58 -11.02
N ASN A 468 14.30 32.07 -10.87
CA ASN A 468 13.81 33.27 -11.53
C ASN A 468 13.98 34.57 -10.71
N ARG A 469 14.61 34.48 -9.54
CA ARG A 469 14.91 35.64 -8.68
C ARG A 469 16.40 35.97 -8.71
N ASP A 470 16.70 37.27 -8.62
CA ASP A 470 18.08 37.74 -8.38
C ASP A 470 18.43 37.57 -6.90
N PRO A 471 19.55 36.87 -6.57
CA PRO A 471 19.86 36.52 -5.18
C PRO A 471 20.23 37.73 -4.33
N LEU A 472 20.64 38.86 -4.91
CA LEU A 472 21.03 40.08 -4.21
C LEU A 472 19.80 40.92 -3.85
N THR A 473 18.92 41.12 -4.81
CA THR A 473 17.80 42.08 -4.71
C THR A 473 16.44 41.42 -4.43
N GLY A 474 16.30 40.12 -4.70
CA GLY A 474 15.04 39.41 -4.60
C GLY A 474 14.04 39.70 -5.74
N LEU A 475 14.35 40.63 -6.65
CA LEU A 475 13.56 40.92 -7.84
C LEU A 475 13.62 39.76 -8.85
N TYR A 476 12.75 39.78 -9.86
CA TYR A 476 12.91 38.87 -10.98
C TYR A 476 14.22 39.15 -11.73
N ASN A 477 14.91 38.08 -12.13
CA ASN A 477 16.15 38.18 -12.90
C ASN A 477 15.88 38.23 -14.42
N ARG A 478 16.94 38.32 -15.22
CA ARG A 478 16.86 38.34 -16.68
C ARG A 478 16.19 37.10 -17.28
N LEU A 479 16.35 35.91 -16.65
CA LEU A 479 15.71 34.69 -17.14
C LEU A 479 14.20 34.75 -16.96
N ALA A 480 13.75 35.31 -15.84
CA ALA A 480 12.34 35.49 -15.57
C ALA A 480 11.68 36.49 -16.57
N TYR A 481 12.45 37.45 -17.09
CA TYR A 481 11.98 38.35 -18.14
C TYR A 481 11.52 37.55 -19.37
N THR A 482 12.36 36.66 -19.93
CA THR A 482 12.01 35.83 -21.08
C THR A 482 10.85 34.86 -20.78
N GLN A 483 10.82 34.30 -19.57
CA GLN A 483 9.79 33.28 -19.23
C GLN A 483 8.42 33.87 -18.93
N TYR A 484 8.35 35.08 -18.37
CA TYR A 484 7.08 35.67 -17.89
C TYR A 484 6.66 36.90 -18.67
N LEU A 485 7.60 37.78 -19.02
CA LEU A 485 7.24 39.04 -19.65
C LEU A 485 6.90 38.90 -21.13
N GLU A 486 7.64 38.09 -21.89
CA GLU A 486 7.31 37.84 -23.28
C GLU A 486 5.89 37.25 -23.48
N PRO A 487 5.48 36.19 -22.75
CA PRO A 487 4.11 35.69 -22.83
C PRO A 487 3.05 36.68 -22.36
N GLU A 488 3.36 37.50 -21.32
CA GLU A 488 2.44 38.51 -20.83
C GLU A 488 2.29 39.65 -21.83
N TYR A 489 3.37 40.09 -22.47
CA TYR A 489 3.35 41.06 -23.56
C TYR A 489 2.50 40.58 -24.74
N GLU A 490 2.67 39.35 -25.20
CA GLU A 490 1.86 38.78 -26.26
C GLU A 490 0.36 38.78 -25.95
N LYS A 491 0.00 38.52 -24.71
CA LYS A 491 -1.38 38.58 -24.22
C LYS A 491 -1.93 40.01 -24.25
N TYR A 492 -1.14 41.02 -23.80
CA TYR A 492 -1.50 42.43 -23.91
C TYR A 492 -1.70 42.83 -25.36
N ARG A 493 -0.84 42.38 -26.27
CA ARG A 493 -0.94 42.61 -27.71
C ARG A 493 -2.22 42.01 -28.32
N GLN A 494 -2.55 40.78 -27.97
CA GLN A 494 -3.78 40.12 -28.44
C GLN A 494 -5.06 40.83 -27.90
N ASP A 495 -5.02 41.32 -26.69
CA ASP A 495 -6.13 42.01 -26.06
C ASP A 495 -6.23 43.49 -26.45
N ASN A 496 -5.36 44.01 -27.35
CA ASN A 496 -5.24 45.40 -27.71
C ASN A 496 -5.06 46.37 -26.52
N ARG A 497 -4.34 45.93 -25.49
CA ARG A 497 -4.08 46.72 -24.28
C ARG A 497 -2.74 47.41 -24.37
N VAL A 498 -2.69 48.67 -23.97
CA VAL A 498 -1.47 49.47 -23.94
C VAL A 498 -0.63 49.10 -22.73
N CYS A 499 0.64 48.83 -22.92
CA CYS A 499 1.62 48.60 -21.84
C CYS A 499 2.85 49.50 -22.07
N ALA A 500 3.79 49.47 -21.12
CA ALA A 500 5.06 50.19 -21.27
C ALA A 500 6.20 49.42 -20.61
N ILE A 501 7.40 49.69 -21.09
CA ILE A 501 8.65 49.24 -20.47
C ILE A 501 9.47 50.46 -20.10
N SER A 502 10.06 50.40 -18.91
CA SER A 502 11.06 51.37 -18.46
C SER A 502 12.36 50.63 -18.13
N PHE A 503 13.43 51.13 -18.70
CA PHE A 503 14.80 50.65 -18.44
C PHE A 503 15.51 51.60 -17.51
N PHE A 504 16.22 51.09 -16.54
CA PHE A 504 16.95 51.87 -15.51
C PHE A 504 18.40 51.44 -15.44
N ASP A 505 19.26 52.38 -15.20
CA ASP A 505 20.69 52.16 -14.92
C ASP A 505 21.10 53.08 -13.76
N VAL A 506 21.97 52.59 -12.88
CA VAL A 506 22.48 53.38 -11.75
C VAL A 506 23.60 54.29 -12.25
N ASP A 507 23.45 55.60 -12.03
CA ASP A 507 24.44 56.55 -12.46
C ASP A 507 25.77 56.37 -11.66
N ASP A 508 26.90 56.33 -12.38
CA ASP A 508 28.25 56.16 -11.83
C ASP A 508 28.45 55.01 -10.86
N PHE A 509 27.70 53.90 -11.00
CA PHE A 509 27.76 52.72 -10.12
C PHE A 509 29.18 52.18 -9.94
N LYS A 510 30.01 52.22 -10.99
CA LYS A 510 31.40 51.76 -10.91
C LYS A 510 32.19 52.65 -9.91
N ASN A 511 32.00 53.98 -9.95
CA ASN A 511 32.67 54.89 -9.01
C ASN A 511 32.17 54.70 -7.58
N ILE A 512 30.91 54.33 -7.39
CA ILE A 512 30.36 53.96 -6.08
C ILE A 512 31.09 52.74 -5.53
N ASN A 513 31.23 51.70 -6.35
CA ASN A 513 31.97 50.50 -5.95
C ASN A 513 33.45 50.78 -5.68
N ASP A 514 34.11 51.58 -6.54
CA ASP A 514 35.52 51.87 -6.41
C ASP A 514 35.82 52.74 -5.17
N SER A 515 34.88 53.62 -4.79
CA SER A 515 35.06 54.55 -3.67
C SER A 515 34.61 53.98 -2.32
N HIS A 516 33.56 53.18 -2.26
CA HIS A 516 32.96 52.69 -1.02
C HIS A 516 32.97 51.17 -0.85
N GLY A 517 33.47 50.45 -1.88
CA GLY A 517 33.59 48.98 -1.90
C GLY A 517 32.28 48.29 -2.33
N HIS A 518 32.41 47.06 -2.80
CA HIS A 518 31.30 46.25 -3.36
C HIS A 518 30.14 46.04 -2.37
N LYS A 519 30.42 45.96 -1.06
CA LYS A 519 29.34 45.81 -0.06
C LYS A 519 28.38 47.02 -0.04
N TYR A 520 28.92 48.22 -0.20
CA TYR A 520 28.08 49.41 -0.28
C TYR A 520 27.32 49.45 -1.61
N GLY A 521 27.97 49.07 -2.73
CA GLY A 521 27.28 48.93 -4.00
C GLY A 521 26.11 47.94 -3.94
N ASP A 522 26.28 46.83 -3.24
CA ASP A 522 25.23 45.83 -3.00
C ASP A 522 24.04 46.44 -2.19
N GLU A 523 24.31 47.29 -1.20
CA GLU A 523 23.29 48.01 -0.44
C GLU A 523 22.54 49.01 -1.31
N VAL A 524 23.23 49.73 -2.19
CA VAL A 524 22.65 50.65 -3.18
C VAL A 524 21.68 49.89 -4.08
N LEU A 525 22.08 48.75 -4.63
CA LEU A 525 21.24 47.90 -5.49
C LEU A 525 20.01 47.36 -4.75
N ARG A 526 20.13 46.95 -3.49
CA ARG A 526 19.00 46.55 -2.66
C ARG A 526 18.05 47.70 -2.39
N THR A 527 18.55 48.87 -2.13
CA THR A 527 17.74 50.09 -1.89
C THR A 527 16.93 50.43 -3.13
N ILE A 528 17.56 50.46 -4.30
CA ILE A 528 16.88 50.72 -5.58
C ILE A 528 15.80 49.66 -5.84
N ALA A 529 16.12 48.39 -5.62
CA ALA A 529 15.17 47.30 -5.80
C ALA A 529 13.93 47.44 -4.94
N VAL A 530 14.08 47.82 -3.66
CA VAL A 530 12.97 48.08 -2.74
C VAL A 530 12.14 49.25 -3.21
N ILE A 531 12.78 50.37 -3.63
CA ILE A 531 12.08 51.57 -4.11
C ILE A 531 11.30 51.25 -5.39
N LEU A 532 11.89 50.56 -6.36
CA LEU A 532 11.23 50.16 -7.61
C LEU A 532 10.03 49.25 -7.34
N ASP A 533 10.22 48.23 -6.49
CA ASP A 533 9.16 47.26 -6.19
C ASP A 533 8.00 47.88 -5.38
N SER A 534 8.30 48.82 -4.48
CA SER A 534 7.29 49.49 -3.67
C SER A 534 6.44 50.53 -4.47
N ASN A 535 7.02 51.11 -5.51
CA ASN A 535 6.37 52.12 -6.35
C ASN A 535 5.81 51.56 -7.66
N LYS A 536 6.01 50.29 -7.98
CA LYS A 536 5.52 49.68 -9.23
C LYS A 536 3.99 49.85 -9.34
N PRO A 537 3.47 50.01 -10.56
CA PRO A 537 2.02 50.07 -10.77
C PRO A 537 1.35 48.74 -10.43
N ASP A 538 0.03 48.78 -10.17
CA ASP A 538 -0.75 47.57 -9.96
C ASP A 538 -0.59 46.60 -11.14
N GLY A 539 -0.22 45.37 -10.84
CA GLY A 539 0.11 44.34 -11.85
C GLY A 539 1.47 44.56 -12.53
N GLY A 540 2.25 45.59 -12.16
CA GLY A 540 3.59 45.82 -12.69
C GLY A 540 4.62 44.85 -12.15
N ILE A 541 5.63 44.55 -12.96
CA ILE A 541 6.69 43.61 -12.63
C ILE A 541 8.04 44.30 -12.73
N VAL A 542 8.90 44.07 -11.73
CA VAL A 542 10.26 44.64 -11.67
C VAL A 542 11.29 43.54 -11.86
N TYR A 543 12.23 43.78 -12.76
CA TYR A 543 13.34 42.86 -13.08
C TYR A 543 14.67 43.51 -12.78
N ARG A 544 15.64 42.76 -12.28
CA ARG A 544 17.06 43.11 -12.38
C ARG A 544 17.64 42.43 -13.59
N PHE A 545 18.01 43.21 -14.62
CA PHE A 545 18.39 42.68 -15.92
C PHE A 545 19.88 42.32 -15.99
N GLY A 546 20.74 43.06 -15.31
CA GLY A 546 22.16 42.82 -15.20
C GLY A 546 22.77 43.78 -14.17
N GLY A 547 23.97 43.57 -13.69
CA GLY A 547 24.76 44.47 -12.86
C GLY A 547 23.99 45.54 -12.08
N ASP A 548 23.90 46.72 -12.65
CA ASP A 548 23.20 47.96 -12.20
C ASP A 548 21.95 48.29 -13.01
N GLU A 549 21.48 47.36 -13.87
CA GLU A 549 20.36 47.55 -14.78
C GLU A 549 19.08 46.95 -14.22
N PHE A 550 17.97 47.70 -14.27
CA PHE A 550 16.64 47.26 -13.87
C PHE A 550 15.62 47.55 -14.97
N VAL A 551 14.58 46.71 -15.04
CA VAL A 551 13.48 46.86 -15.98
C VAL A 551 12.16 46.82 -15.21
N VAL A 552 11.25 47.70 -15.55
CA VAL A 552 9.89 47.70 -15.01
C VAL A 552 8.88 47.60 -16.14
N PHE A 553 7.99 46.65 -16.05
CA PHE A 553 6.85 46.47 -16.93
C PHE A 553 5.62 47.15 -16.33
N PHE A 554 4.92 47.93 -17.15
CA PHE A 554 3.72 48.68 -16.78
C PHE A 554 2.50 48.12 -17.53
N PRO A 555 1.59 47.45 -16.89
CA PRO A 555 0.29 47.14 -17.47
C PRO A 555 -0.58 48.39 -17.59
N ASP A 556 -1.42 48.44 -18.62
CA ASP A 556 -2.36 49.54 -18.85
C ASP A 556 -1.70 50.93 -18.69
N ALA A 557 -0.59 51.11 -19.39
CA ALA A 557 0.29 52.25 -19.24
C ALA A 557 -0.31 53.54 -19.83
N THR A 558 -0.10 54.63 -19.12
CA THR A 558 -0.35 56.00 -19.62
C THR A 558 0.86 56.87 -19.32
N THR A 559 1.08 57.93 -20.10
CA THR A 559 2.15 58.89 -19.85
C THR A 559 2.10 59.47 -18.44
N GLU A 560 0.91 59.67 -17.89
CA GLU A 560 0.72 60.17 -16.53
C GLU A 560 1.16 59.16 -15.46
N LYS A 561 0.83 57.88 -15.62
CA LYS A 561 1.26 56.81 -14.72
C LYS A 561 2.78 56.69 -14.70
N ILE A 562 3.42 56.71 -15.87
CA ILE A 562 4.88 56.63 -15.99
C ILE A 562 5.54 57.83 -15.34
N TYR A 563 5.03 59.04 -15.60
CA TYR A 563 5.53 60.29 -15.01
C TYR A 563 5.39 60.28 -13.47
N LYS A 564 4.26 59.86 -12.95
CA LYS A 564 4.03 59.75 -11.51
C LYS A 564 5.00 58.78 -10.87
N PHE A 565 5.18 57.59 -11.48
CA PHE A 565 6.13 56.60 -11.03
C PHE A 565 7.58 57.15 -11.00
N GLN A 566 8.00 57.82 -12.08
CA GLN A 566 9.31 58.43 -12.14
C GLN A 566 9.52 59.48 -11.03
N LYS A 567 8.54 60.36 -10.80
CA LYS A 567 8.60 61.36 -9.74
C LYS A 567 8.68 60.78 -8.33
N ASN A 568 7.95 59.70 -8.06
CA ASN A 568 8.01 59.03 -6.78
C ASN A 568 9.41 58.47 -6.54
N ILE A 569 9.97 57.76 -7.53
CA ILE A 569 11.31 57.16 -7.41
C ILE A 569 12.37 58.22 -7.25
N GLU A 570 12.35 59.30 -8.07
CA GLU A 570 13.30 60.43 -7.94
C GLU A 570 13.24 61.03 -6.53
N SER A 571 12.05 61.20 -5.97
CA SER A 571 11.84 61.77 -4.62
C SER A 571 12.40 60.87 -3.51
N GLU A 572 12.24 59.54 -3.64
CA GLU A 572 12.76 58.60 -2.64
C GLU A 572 14.28 58.41 -2.75
N LEU A 573 14.82 58.37 -3.96
CA LEU A 573 16.26 58.24 -4.21
C LEU A 573 17.07 59.48 -3.79
N MET A 574 16.49 60.69 -3.94
CA MET A 574 17.13 61.92 -3.43
C MET A 574 17.40 61.88 -1.93
N GLN A 575 16.60 61.14 -1.16
CA GLN A 575 16.87 60.96 0.28
C GLN A 575 18.02 60.03 0.59
N SER A 576 18.45 59.21 -0.39
CA SER A 576 19.48 58.19 -0.25
C SER A 576 20.80 58.55 -0.98
N ASP A 577 20.87 59.74 -1.57
CA ASP A 577 22.01 60.22 -2.37
C ASP A 577 22.38 59.27 -3.53
N ILE A 578 21.37 58.64 -4.11
CA ILE A 578 21.49 57.69 -5.24
C ILE A 578 20.87 58.34 -6.48
N GLU A 579 21.63 58.36 -7.57
CA GLU A 579 21.12 58.80 -8.87
C GLU A 579 20.91 57.64 -9.81
N ILE A 580 19.80 57.65 -10.55
CA ILE A 580 19.49 56.70 -11.61
C ILE A 580 19.05 57.38 -12.89
N SER A 581 19.35 56.80 -14.02
CA SER A 581 18.81 57.22 -15.31
C SER A 581 17.71 56.28 -15.78
N MET A 582 16.59 56.80 -16.31
CA MET A 582 15.43 56.03 -16.71
C MET A 582 14.98 56.37 -18.15
N GLY A 583 14.86 55.36 -19.01
CA GLY A 583 14.23 55.48 -20.32
C GLY A 583 12.91 54.71 -20.36
N SER A 584 11.83 55.32 -20.86
CA SER A 584 10.53 54.66 -20.93
C SER A 584 9.94 54.71 -22.34
N VAL A 585 9.30 53.59 -22.73
CA VAL A 585 8.63 53.46 -24.01
C VAL A 585 7.22 52.90 -23.78
N ILE A 586 6.22 53.61 -24.28
CA ILE A 586 4.85 53.12 -24.33
C ILE A 586 4.71 52.25 -25.58
N ILE A 587 4.17 51.10 -25.39
CA ILE A 587 4.02 50.06 -26.41
C ILE A 587 2.61 50.18 -27.00
N ASP A 588 2.55 50.44 -28.29
CA ASP A 588 1.28 50.44 -29.02
C ASP A 588 0.99 48.99 -29.46
N PRO A 589 -0.10 48.36 -28.98
CA PRO A 589 -0.44 46.98 -29.32
C PRO A 589 -0.78 46.76 -30.79
N LEU A 590 -0.97 47.80 -31.55
CA LEU A 590 -1.28 47.72 -33.00
C LEU A 590 -0.02 47.65 -33.85
N THR A 591 1.15 47.77 -33.27
CA THR A 591 2.43 47.66 -34.00
C THR A 591 2.95 46.21 -33.99
N ASP A 592 3.56 45.81 -35.11
CA ASP A 592 4.19 44.48 -35.23
C ASP A 592 5.68 44.58 -34.85
N ILE A 593 5.95 45.04 -33.62
CA ILE A 593 7.31 45.19 -33.06
C ILE A 593 7.48 44.19 -31.94
N GLU A 594 8.59 43.46 -31.97
CA GLU A 594 8.92 42.49 -30.92
C GLU A 594 9.27 43.19 -29.60
N LEU A 595 9.08 42.52 -28.46
CA LEU A 595 9.33 43.05 -27.12
C LEU A 595 10.81 43.49 -26.96
N ASP A 596 11.76 42.77 -27.53
CA ASP A 596 13.17 43.10 -27.48
C ASP A 596 13.51 44.41 -28.19
N ASP A 597 12.82 44.76 -29.30
CA ASP A 597 13.01 46.03 -29.96
C ASP A 597 12.54 47.22 -29.09
N TYR A 598 11.45 47.03 -28.35
CA TYR A 598 11.01 48.01 -27.34
C TYR A 598 11.96 48.16 -26.18
N MET A 599 12.62 47.06 -25.78
CA MET A 599 13.67 47.10 -24.76
C MET A 599 14.86 47.94 -25.24
N ILE A 600 15.32 47.73 -26.48
CA ILE A 600 16.38 48.53 -27.09
C ILE A 600 16.00 50.00 -27.13
N LEU A 601 14.79 50.35 -27.54
CA LEU A 601 14.31 51.74 -27.55
C LEU A 601 14.26 52.37 -26.16
N ALA A 602 13.92 51.60 -25.14
CA ALA A 602 13.90 52.09 -23.75
C ALA A 602 15.33 52.32 -23.23
N ASP A 603 16.27 51.43 -23.55
CA ASP A 603 17.68 51.58 -23.22
C ASP A 603 18.31 52.79 -23.94
N GLU A 604 18.06 52.98 -25.23
CA GLU A 604 18.53 54.14 -25.98
C GLU A 604 18.08 55.45 -25.32
N LYS A 605 16.80 55.56 -24.93
CA LYS A 605 16.29 56.75 -24.21
C LYS A 605 16.92 56.95 -22.85
N MET A 606 17.15 55.90 -22.12
CA MET A 606 17.88 55.92 -20.83
C MET A 606 19.28 56.45 -21.03
N TYR A 607 19.99 55.96 -22.04
CA TYR A 607 21.37 56.39 -22.35
C TYR A 607 21.46 57.87 -22.79
N GLU A 608 20.46 58.41 -23.54
CA GLU A 608 20.34 59.81 -23.88
C GLU A 608 20.23 60.68 -22.60
N ILE A 609 19.34 60.29 -21.67
CA ILE A 609 19.16 61.00 -20.39
C ILE A 609 20.47 60.95 -19.55
N LYS A 610 21.09 59.81 -19.48
CA LYS A 610 22.40 59.63 -18.76
C LYS A 610 23.50 60.51 -19.35
N SER A 611 23.55 60.62 -20.66
CA SER A 611 24.50 61.49 -21.38
C SER A 611 24.25 62.99 -21.18
N GLU A 612 22.99 63.40 -21.12
CA GLU A 612 22.60 64.81 -20.81
C GLU A 612 22.95 65.21 -19.38
N LYS A 613 22.72 64.32 -18.40
CA LYS A 613 23.14 64.55 -17.01
C LYS A 613 24.64 64.74 -16.90
N LYS A 614 25.44 63.90 -17.54
CA LYS A 614 26.90 64.02 -17.54
C LYS A 614 27.41 65.35 -18.17
N ARG A 615 26.71 65.86 -19.24
CA ARG A 615 27.06 67.16 -19.83
C ARG A 615 26.73 68.35 -18.95
N LYS A 616 25.75 68.23 -18.05
CA LYS A 616 25.37 69.30 -17.11
C LYS A 616 26.23 69.35 -15.83
N GLN A 617 26.95 68.24 -15.54
CA GLN A 617 27.84 68.14 -14.41
C GLN A 617 29.29 68.57 -14.75
N LEU A 618 29.65 68.65 -16.05
CA LEU A 618 30.89 69.24 -16.59
C LEU A 618 30.72 70.75 -16.84
#